data_0e4101a25e13ef187377e2daab1cfa7f
#
_entry.id   0e4101a25e13ef187377e2daab1cfa7f
#
_cell.length_a   1.000
_cell.length_b   1.000
_cell.length_c   1.000
_cell.angle_alpha   90.00
_cell.angle_beta   90.00
_cell.angle_gamma   90.00
#
_symmetry.space_group_name_H-M   'P 1'
#
loop_
_entity.id
_entity.type
_entity.pdbx_description
1 polymer ?
#
loop_
_entity_poly.entity_id
_entity_poly.type
_entity_poly.pdbx_seq_one_letter_code
_entity_poly.pdbx_strand_id
1 'polypeptide(L)'
;YNGIYEDIIKKVADNAGFEIEFISYDQSEMSMNGIVMGKADIILTVSGSKQGLTTATLPYTKVSYLPLVKKDTNIFEDSEIHVGILADDSWITDYLDDKYKQWSVEKYSSIDSLLTAVENDTVSAVLVSSTDLQTKTSLIAHPKLSILQDFDVEVPASLGVSNLTCNQHIVSLLNKTIQNVTLTNSELERKVYTLNHIYVPTVKDMLQTNKKWIFIILLVIIAIIVFIKWREYYYKKLLHTDTLTQIPNKQYFMKTAEKILDNNSDKSYLLTSLDARNFKLINERFGHIVGDQTLMNIAKNIKSKFHKNGLYARSQGDSFLILVEDTSQNRELLK
;
A
#
# COMPACT_ATOMS: atom_id res chain seq x y z
N TYR A 1 3.41 -1.11 27.04
CA TYR A 1 1.99 -1.01 27.37
C TYR A 1 1.71 0.28 28.17
N ASN A 2 1.80 1.43 27.55
CA ASN A 2 1.22 2.65 28.09
C ASN A 2 -0.26 2.66 27.67
N GLY A 3 -1.13 2.11 28.48
CA GLY A 3 -2.50 1.88 28.06
C GLY A 3 -3.50 2.12 29.16
N ILE A 4 -4.76 2.09 28.77
CA ILE A 4 -5.95 2.28 29.62
C ILE A 4 -5.93 1.39 30.86
N TYR A 5 -5.39 0.18 30.77
CA TYR A 5 -5.27 -0.73 31.91
C TYR A 5 -4.30 -0.20 32.98
N GLU A 6 -3.19 0.40 32.58
CA GLU A 6 -2.25 1.06 33.51
C GLU A 6 -2.92 2.25 34.24
N ASP A 7 -3.69 3.06 33.48
CA ASP A 7 -4.44 4.19 34.06
C ASP A 7 -5.50 3.72 35.08
N ILE A 8 -6.19 2.62 34.77
CA ILE A 8 -7.16 2.01 35.71
C ILE A 8 -6.46 1.57 37.00
N ILE A 9 -5.32 0.88 36.86
CA ILE A 9 -4.58 0.35 38.01
C ILE A 9 -3.97 1.46 38.85
N LYS A 10 -3.42 2.52 38.25
CA LYS A 10 -2.96 3.72 38.96
C LYS A 10 -4.08 4.31 39.78
N LYS A 11 -5.28 4.42 39.24
CA LYS A 11 -6.45 4.95 39.91
C LYS A 11 -6.95 4.04 41.05
N VAL A 12 -6.86 2.72 40.86
CA VAL A 12 -7.14 1.75 41.94
C VAL A 12 -6.13 1.90 43.06
N ALA A 13 -4.85 2.03 42.76
CA ALA A 13 -3.77 2.21 43.72
C ALA A 13 -3.92 3.53 44.49
N ASP A 14 -4.14 4.64 43.83
CA ASP A 14 -4.35 5.95 44.41
C ASP A 14 -5.54 5.93 45.40
N ASN A 15 -6.66 5.32 45.00
CA ASN A 15 -7.84 5.20 45.87
C ASN A 15 -7.65 4.22 47.04
N ALA A 16 -6.75 3.25 46.87
CA ALA A 16 -6.39 2.31 47.94
C ALA A 16 -5.30 2.86 48.87
N GLY A 17 -4.66 3.98 48.51
CA GLY A 17 -3.56 4.58 49.25
C GLY A 17 -2.22 3.86 49.07
N PHE A 18 -2.02 3.18 47.94
CA PHE A 18 -0.77 2.48 47.61
C PHE A 18 0.07 3.30 46.60
N GLU A 19 1.37 3.31 46.85
CA GLU A 19 2.34 3.64 45.81
C GLU A 19 2.66 2.38 45.00
N ILE A 20 2.69 2.45 43.69
CA ILE A 20 2.96 1.33 42.78
C ILE A 20 4.18 1.58 41.94
N GLU A 21 5.01 0.55 41.77
CA GLU A 21 6.10 0.48 40.83
C GLU A 21 5.80 -0.61 39.81
N PHE A 22 5.90 -0.26 38.52
CA PHE A 22 5.67 -1.21 37.43
C PHE A 22 6.96 -1.89 37.02
N ILE A 23 6.96 -3.23 37.05
CA ILE A 23 8.04 -4.07 36.56
C ILE A 23 7.60 -4.70 35.24
N SER A 24 8.28 -4.34 34.13
CA SER A 24 7.99 -4.89 32.81
C SER A 24 8.71 -6.22 32.60
N TYR A 25 7.99 -7.16 32.00
CA TYR A 25 8.53 -8.44 31.53
C TYR A 25 8.23 -8.62 30.05
N ASP A 26 9.17 -9.21 29.29
CA ASP A 26 9.02 -9.41 27.84
C ASP A 26 7.97 -10.47 27.46
N GLN A 27 7.64 -11.36 28.39
CA GLN A 27 6.65 -12.42 28.20
C GLN A 27 5.74 -12.56 29.44
N SER A 28 4.48 -12.86 29.19
CA SER A 28 3.46 -13.05 30.24
C SER A 28 3.85 -14.13 31.28
N GLU A 29 4.50 -15.21 30.84
CA GLU A 29 4.97 -16.28 31.74
C GLU A 29 6.08 -15.82 32.70
N MET A 30 6.87 -14.82 32.32
CA MET A 30 7.93 -14.25 33.18
C MET A 30 7.34 -13.42 34.33
N SER A 31 6.14 -12.86 34.16
CA SER A 31 5.47 -12.12 35.23
C SER A 31 5.13 -13.03 36.43
N MET A 32 4.74 -14.29 36.18
CA MET A 32 4.49 -15.29 37.23
C MET A 32 5.80 -15.66 37.95
N ASN A 33 6.91 -15.75 37.25
CA ASN A 33 8.23 -15.97 37.87
C ASN A 33 8.61 -14.81 38.80
N GLY A 34 8.20 -13.57 38.48
CA GLY A 34 8.35 -12.42 39.36
C GLY A 34 7.67 -12.61 40.72
N ILE A 35 6.46 -13.17 40.74
CA ILE A 35 5.74 -13.55 41.99
C ILE A 35 6.49 -14.64 42.75
N VAL A 36 6.87 -15.73 42.06
CA VAL A 36 7.56 -16.86 42.69
C VAL A 36 8.89 -16.45 43.32
N MET A 37 9.59 -15.52 42.68
CA MET A 37 10.88 -14.98 43.18
C MET A 37 10.70 -13.87 44.24
N GLY A 38 9.47 -13.48 44.57
CA GLY A 38 9.19 -12.38 45.49
C GLY A 38 9.65 -11.00 44.97
N LYS A 39 9.79 -10.84 43.65
CA LYS A 39 10.16 -9.58 43.00
C LYS A 39 8.95 -8.71 42.68
N ALA A 40 7.78 -9.31 42.54
CA ALA A 40 6.53 -8.64 42.30
C ALA A 40 5.48 -9.13 43.31
N ASP A 41 4.62 -8.23 43.77
CA ASP A 41 3.55 -8.51 44.69
C ASP A 41 2.21 -8.76 44.00
N ILE A 42 2.05 -8.15 42.82
CA ILE A 42 0.80 -8.18 42.06
C ILE A 42 1.11 -8.39 40.57
N ILE A 43 0.35 -9.26 39.94
CA ILE A 43 0.29 -9.35 38.46
C ILE A 43 -0.91 -8.54 37.99
N LEU A 44 -0.71 -7.70 37.01
CA LEU A 44 -1.74 -6.78 36.51
C LEU A 44 -2.92 -7.47 35.85
N THR A 45 -2.70 -8.60 35.17
CA THR A 45 -3.75 -9.25 34.39
C THR A 45 -3.71 -10.77 34.59
N VAL A 46 -4.75 -11.28 35.21
CA VAL A 46 -5.03 -12.72 35.36
C VAL A 46 -6.50 -12.95 35.09
N SER A 47 -6.85 -14.12 34.55
CA SER A 47 -8.25 -14.53 34.35
C SER A 47 -8.84 -15.29 35.53
N GLY A 48 -8.01 -15.64 36.50
CA GLY A 48 -8.42 -16.37 37.70
C GLY A 48 -7.28 -16.53 38.70
N SER A 49 -7.56 -17.14 39.83
CA SER A 49 -6.56 -17.43 40.90
C SER A 49 -5.68 -18.61 40.49
N LYS A 50 -4.37 -18.49 40.68
CA LYS A 50 -3.42 -19.61 40.57
C LYS A 50 -3.23 -20.25 41.91
N GLN A 51 -3.63 -21.51 42.04
CA GLN A 51 -3.64 -22.25 43.30
C GLN A 51 -2.28 -22.20 44.02
N GLY A 52 -2.28 -21.72 45.27
CA GLY A 52 -1.08 -21.59 46.09
C GLY A 52 -0.17 -20.40 45.79
N LEU A 53 -0.27 -19.77 44.63
CA LEU A 53 0.62 -18.68 44.20
C LEU A 53 -0.05 -17.31 44.27
N THR A 54 -1.22 -17.15 43.65
CA THR A 54 -1.93 -15.88 43.60
C THR A 54 -3.41 -16.04 43.91
N THR A 55 -3.98 -15.01 44.51
CA THR A 55 -5.44 -14.85 44.66
C THR A 55 -5.90 -13.73 43.72
N ALA A 56 -6.85 -14.03 42.83
CA ALA A 56 -7.43 -13.05 41.95
C ALA A 56 -8.38 -12.10 42.69
N THR A 57 -8.33 -10.82 42.35
CA THR A 57 -9.33 -9.84 42.79
C THR A 57 -10.62 -9.97 41.97
N LEU A 58 -11.62 -9.16 42.29
CA LEU A 58 -12.71 -8.89 41.35
C LEU A 58 -12.14 -8.32 40.04
N PRO A 59 -12.79 -8.60 38.89
CA PRO A 59 -12.32 -8.05 37.63
C PRO A 59 -12.42 -6.52 37.63
N TYR A 60 -11.35 -5.87 37.25
CA TYR A 60 -11.33 -4.41 37.07
C TYR A 60 -11.79 -4.01 35.68
N THR A 61 -11.76 -4.93 34.72
CA THR A 61 -12.26 -4.75 33.36
C THR A 61 -12.51 -6.10 32.68
N LYS A 62 -13.03 -6.05 31.47
CA LYS A 62 -13.11 -7.20 30.55
C LYS A 62 -12.34 -6.90 29.31
N VAL A 63 -11.60 -7.88 28.80
CA VAL A 63 -10.89 -7.81 27.52
C VAL A 63 -11.67 -8.59 26.50
N SER A 64 -12.06 -7.92 25.40
CA SER A 64 -12.78 -8.54 24.29
C SER A 64 -11.77 -9.12 23.29
N TYR A 65 -11.93 -10.39 22.98
CA TYR A 65 -11.20 -11.11 21.96
C TYR A 65 -12.14 -11.40 20.80
N LEU A 66 -11.71 -10.99 19.60
CA LEU A 66 -12.44 -11.22 18.36
C LEU A 66 -11.98 -12.56 17.76
N PRO A 67 -12.90 -13.52 17.57
CA PRO A 67 -12.58 -14.74 16.87
C PRO A 67 -12.45 -14.45 15.39
N LEU A 68 -11.32 -14.81 14.82
CA LEU A 68 -11.03 -14.76 13.41
C LEU A 68 -11.04 -16.17 12.85
N VAL A 69 -11.82 -16.35 11.80
CA VAL A 69 -12.00 -17.63 11.11
C VAL A 69 -11.76 -17.45 9.63
N LYS A 70 -11.53 -18.53 8.91
CA LYS A 70 -11.54 -18.52 7.46
C LYS A 70 -12.96 -18.21 6.98
N LYS A 71 -13.08 -17.40 5.92
CA LYS A 71 -14.39 -17.08 5.34
C LYS A 71 -15.15 -18.34 4.98
N ASP A 72 -16.45 -18.30 5.22
CA ASP A 72 -17.37 -19.40 4.91
C ASP A 72 -17.18 -20.67 5.77
N THR A 73 -16.43 -20.59 6.89
CA THR A 73 -16.26 -21.68 7.84
C THR A 73 -17.22 -21.51 9.02
N ASN A 74 -17.96 -22.58 9.35
CA ASN A 74 -18.80 -22.65 10.55
C ASN A 74 -18.08 -23.51 11.62
N ILE A 75 -17.38 -22.85 12.54
CA ILE A 75 -16.60 -23.54 13.59
C ILE A 75 -17.46 -24.24 14.67
N PHE A 76 -18.76 -23.93 14.74
CA PHE A 76 -19.65 -24.51 15.76
C PHE A 76 -20.17 -25.91 15.41
N GLU A 77 -19.89 -26.39 14.20
CA GLU A 77 -20.24 -27.76 13.80
C GLU A 77 -19.17 -28.79 14.19
N ASP A 78 -17.96 -28.31 14.56
CA ASP A 78 -16.85 -29.16 14.93
C ASP A 78 -17.01 -29.67 16.38
N SER A 79 -16.72 -30.95 16.59
CA SER A 79 -16.74 -31.57 17.92
C SER A 79 -15.57 -31.12 18.79
N GLU A 80 -14.50 -30.69 18.19
CA GLU A 80 -13.29 -30.16 18.83
C GLU A 80 -12.78 -28.95 18.05
N ILE A 81 -12.58 -27.82 18.71
CA ILE A 81 -12.17 -26.57 18.09
C ILE A 81 -10.73 -26.26 18.50
N HIS A 82 -9.83 -26.21 17.52
CA HIS A 82 -8.45 -25.78 17.74
C HIS A 82 -8.35 -24.27 17.65
N VAL A 83 -8.00 -23.61 18.75
CA VAL A 83 -7.96 -22.14 18.83
C VAL A 83 -6.53 -21.65 19.05
N GLY A 84 -6.07 -20.75 18.18
CA GLY A 84 -4.80 -20.07 18.35
C GLY A 84 -4.94 -18.80 19.19
N ILE A 85 -3.96 -18.53 20.05
CA ILE A 85 -3.80 -17.26 20.78
C ILE A 85 -2.36 -16.77 20.69
N LEU A 86 -2.13 -15.47 20.98
CA LEU A 86 -0.77 -14.98 21.14
C LEU A 86 -0.16 -15.51 22.46
N ALA A 87 1.15 -15.76 22.44
CA ALA A 87 1.88 -16.19 23.65
C ALA A 87 1.78 -15.16 24.79
N ASP A 88 1.73 -13.86 24.43
CA ASP A 88 1.54 -12.76 25.38
C ASP A 88 0.16 -12.79 26.04
N ASP A 89 -0.83 -13.40 25.38
CA ASP A 89 -2.20 -13.59 25.90
C ASP A 89 -2.38 -14.91 26.65
N SER A 90 -1.30 -15.61 27.02
CA SER A 90 -1.37 -16.91 27.75
C SER A 90 -2.14 -16.84 29.06
N TRP A 91 -2.34 -15.65 29.62
CA TRP A 91 -3.13 -15.42 30.83
C TRP A 91 -4.62 -15.79 30.68
N ILE A 92 -5.16 -15.82 29.43
CA ILE A 92 -6.55 -16.19 29.17
C ILE A 92 -6.77 -17.70 29.10
N THR A 93 -5.71 -18.50 29.00
CA THR A 93 -5.79 -19.95 28.76
C THR A 93 -6.67 -20.65 29.81
N ASP A 94 -6.45 -20.37 31.09
CA ASP A 94 -7.23 -21.00 32.15
C ASP A 94 -8.73 -20.70 32.05
N TYR A 95 -9.08 -19.48 31.63
CA TYR A 95 -10.48 -19.07 31.41
C TYR A 95 -11.10 -19.80 30.22
N LEU A 96 -10.33 -19.97 29.15
CA LEU A 96 -10.79 -20.69 27.94
C LEU A 96 -11.00 -22.17 28.25
N ASP A 97 -10.05 -22.79 28.94
CA ASP A 97 -10.12 -24.21 29.34
C ASP A 97 -11.31 -24.50 30.29
N ASP A 98 -11.65 -23.57 31.19
CA ASP A 98 -12.80 -23.73 32.09
C ASP A 98 -14.15 -23.52 31.38
N LYS A 99 -14.23 -22.48 30.54
CA LYS A 99 -15.48 -22.07 29.91
C LYS A 99 -15.79 -22.82 28.62
N TYR A 100 -14.76 -23.17 27.82
CA TYR A 100 -14.87 -23.78 26.52
C TYR A 100 -14.13 -25.13 26.48
N LYS A 101 -14.65 -26.13 27.19
CA LYS A 101 -14.02 -27.45 27.41
C LYS A 101 -13.71 -28.23 26.11
N GLN A 102 -14.39 -27.91 25.02
CA GLN A 102 -14.17 -28.50 23.69
C GLN A 102 -13.06 -27.79 22.89
N TRP A 103 -12.49 -26.73 23.43
CA TRP A 103 -11.44 -25.99 22.77
C TRP A 103 -10.06 -26.50 23.21
N SER A 104 -9.16 -26.67 22.23
CA SER A 104 -7.73 -26.86 22.47
C SER A 104 -7.00 -25.59 22.09
N VAL A 105 -6.15 -25.09 22.99
CA VAL A 105 -5.49 -23.79 22.82
C VAL A 105 -4.04 -23.96 22.39
N GLU A 106 -3.65 -23.36 21.28
CA GLU A 106 -2.28 -23.31 20.77
C GLU A 106 -1.73 -21.88 20.81
N LYS A 107 -0.45 -21.71 21.20
CA LYS A 107 0.19 -20.41 21.41
C LYS A 107 1.11 -20.06 20.24
N TYR A 108 1.03 -18.82 19.75
CA TYR A 108 1.81 -18.29 18.66
C TYR A 108 2.62 -17.06 19.09
N SER A 109 3.83 -16.91 18.56
CA SER A 109 4.75 -15.83 18.94
C SER A 109 4.47 -14.48 18.26
N SER A 110 3.67 -14.46 17.19
CA SER A 110 3.34 -13.24 16.46
C SER A 110 1.95 -13.30 15.85
N ILE A 111 1.34 -12.13 15.62
CA ILE A 111 0.05 -12.02 14.93
C ILE A 111 0.11 -12.63 13.53
N ASP A 112 1.18 -12.38 12.77
CA ASP A 112 1.30 -12.90 11.41
C ASP A 112 1.36 -14.43 11.38
N SER A 113 2.08 -15.06 12.34
CA SER A 113 2.08 -16.53 12.47
C SER A 113 0.71 -17.07 12.90
N LEU A 114 0.04 -16.38 13.80
CA LEU A 114 -1.29 -16.70 14.28
C LEU A 114 -2.33 -16.66 13.13
N LEU A 115 -2.37 -15.58 12.34
CA LEU A 115 -3.30 -15.44 11.21
C LEU A 115 -2.99 -16.43 10.07
N THR A 116 -1.71 -16.69 9.83
CA THR A 116 -1.27 -17.68 8.84
C THR A 116 -1.72 -19.09 9.23
N ALA A 117 -1.75 -19.43 10.52
CA ALA A 117 -2.22 -20.73 11.01
C ALA A 117 -3.69 -21.00 10.65
N VAL A 118 -4.57 -19.98 10.75
CA VAL A 118 -5.97 -20.11 10.29
C VAL A 118 -6.06 -20.24 8.78
N GLU A 119 -5.28 -19.44 8.03
CA GLU A 119 -5.30 -19.55 6.56
C GLU A 119 -4.89 -20.92 6.04
N ASN A 120 -3.97 -21.58 6.76
CA ASN A 120 -3.44 -22.91 6.43
C ASN A 120 -4.23 -24.06 7.09
N ASP A 121 -5.36 -23.76 7.73
CA ASP A 121 -6.19 -24.74 8.42
C ASP A 121 -5.46 -25.53 9.55
N THR A 122 -4.38 -24.94 10.14
CA THR A 122 -3.68 -25.52 11.29
C THR A 122 -4.51 -25.38 12.56
N VAL A 123 -5.22 -24.27 12.69
CA VAL A 123 -6.21 -24.02 13.75
C VAL A 123 -7.55 -23.60 13.12
N SER A 124 -8.66 -23.93 13.78
CA SER A 124 -10.00 -23.62 13.30
C SER A 124 -10.35 -22.13 13.44
N ALA A 125 -9.84 -21.51 14.49
CA ALA A 125 -10.03 -20.08 14.78
C ALA A 125 -8.83 -19.52 15.52
N VAL A 126 -8.69 -18.19 15.52
CA VAL A 126 -7.77 -17.50 16.41
C VAL A 126 -8.49 -16.42 17.19
N LEU A 127 -8.07 -16.21 18.41
CA LEU A 127 -8.54 -15.13 19.27
C LEU A 127 -7.50 -14.01 19.28
N VAL A 128 -7.91 -12.85 18.83
CA VAL A 128 -7.05 -11.66 18.83
C VAL A 128 -7.74 -10.57 19.64
N SER A 129 -7.01 -9.95 20.56
CA SER A 129 -7.52 -8.81 21.30
C SER A 129 -7.96 -7.71 20.33
N SER A 130 -9.11 -7.11 20.54
CA SER A 130 -9.62 -6.01 19.73
C SER A 130 -8.63 -4.85 19.65
N THR A 131 -7.85 -4.60 20.68
CA THR A 131 -6.79 -3.58 20.71
C THR A 131 -5.60 -3.93 19.81
N ASP A 132 -5.23 -5.20 19.71
CA ASP A 132 -4.12 -5.65 18.84
C ASP A 132 -4.48 -5.56 17.35
N LEU A 133 -5.71 -5.88 17.01
CA LEU A 133 -6.21 -5.70 15.65
C LEU A 133 -6.20 -4.24 15.21
N GLN A 134 -6.54 -3.30 16.10
CA GLN A 134 -6.50 -1.87 15.81
C GLN A 134 -5.10 -1.35 15.58
N THR A 135 -4.11 -1.85 16.31
CA THR A 135 -2.74 -1.37 16.23
C THR A 135 -1.93 -1.99 15.11
N LYS A 136 -2.22 -3.22 14.70
CA LYS A 136 -1.34 -4.00 13.79
C LYS A 136 -1.92 -4.28 12.40
N THR A 137 -3.11 -3.78 12.05
CA THR A 137 -3.66 -3.75 10.67
C THR A 137 -3.56 -5.04 9.83
N SER A 138 -3.42 -6.18 10.50
CA SER A 138 -3.06 -7.45 9.87
C SER A 138 -4.19 -8.06 9.04
N LEU A 139 -5.45 -7.78 9.38
CA LEU A 139 -6.62 -8.34 8.66
C LEU A 139 -6.67 -7.98 7.17
N ILE A 140 -6.16 -6.81 6.78
CA ILE A 140 -6.13 -6.40 5.36
C ILE A 140 -5.14 -7.25 4.56
N ALA A 141 -4.06 -7.70 5.20
CA ALA A 141 -3.08 -8.60 4.59
C ALA A 141 -3.61 -10.03 4.43
N HIS A 142 -4.67 -10.39 5.17
CA HIS A 142 -5.28 -11.73 5.21
C HIS A 142 -6.74 -11.72 4.70
N PRO A 143 -6.99 -11.47 3.41
CA PRO A 143 -8.35 -11.30 2.86
C PRO A 143 -9.22 -12.55 2.91
N LYS A 144 -8.66 -13.70 3.21
CA LYS A 144 -9.38 -14.97 3.39
C LYS A 144 -10.00 -15.12 4.77
N LEU A 145 -9.62 -14.26 5.72
CA LEU A 145 -10.14 -14.31 7.08
C LEU A 145 -11.32 -13.36 7.25
N SER A 146 -12.19 -13.68 8.19
CA SER A 146 -13.31 -12.84 8.64
C SER A 146 -13.45 -12.91 10.16
N ILE A 147 -13.93 -11.80 10.73
CA ILE A 147 -14.34 -11.78 12.14
C ILE A 147 -15.69 -12.47 12.23
N LEU A 148 -15.84 -13.36 13.22
CA LEU A 148 -17.10 -13.98 13.54
C LEU A 148 -17.96 -12.96 14.32
N GLN A 149 -18.92 -12.30 13.65
CA GLN A 149 -19.59 -11.10 14.14
C GLN A 149 -20.54 -11.33 15.34
N ASP A 150 -21.06 -12.54 15.50
CA ASP A 150 -22.08 -12.84 16.51
C ASP A 150 -21.49 -13.56 17.74
N PHE A 151 -20.16 -13.58 17.86
CA PHE A 151 -19.48 -14.29 18.92
C PHE A 151 -18.25 -13.52 19.43
N ASP A 152 -18.37 -12.97 20.62
CA ASP A 152 -17.28 -12.30 21.34
C ASP A 152 -16.83 -13.13 22.54
N VAL A 153 -15.53 -13.25 22.72
CA VAL A 153 -14.94 -13.86 23.91
C VAL A 153 -14.52 -12.75 24.88
N GLU A 154 -15.39 -12.43 25.82
CA GLU A 154 -15.07 -11.48 26.88
C GLU A 154 -14.39 -12.20 28.07
N VAL A 155 -13.11 -11.89 28.31
CA VAL A 155 -12.33 -12.46 29.41
C VAL A 155 -12.22 -11.43 30.54
N PRO A 156 -12.63 -11.78 31.77
CA PRO A 156 -12.47 -10.87 32.89
C PRO A 156 -11.00 -10.73 33.25
N ALA A 157 -10.52 -9.49 33.33
CA ALA A 157 -9.17 -9.16 33.76
C ALA A 157 -9.15 -8.72 35.21
N SER A 158 -8.45 -9.50 36.02
CA SER A 158 -8.31 -9.31 37.49
C SER A 158 -6.86 -9.06 37.86
N LEU A 159 -6.60 -8.49 39.02
CA LEU A 159 -5.27 -8.46 39.63
C LEU A 159 -4.97 -9.78 40.31
N GLY A 160 -3.81 -10.37 40.04
CA GLY A 160 -3.31 -11.56 40.76
C GLY A 160 -2.41 -11.14 41.89
N VAL A 161 -2.93 -11.18 43.14
CA VAL A 161 -2.17 -10.80 44.34
C VAL A 161 -1.39 -12.01 44.86
N SER A 162 -0.10 -11.82 45.11
CA SER A 162 0.80 -12.86 45.60
C SER A 162 0.37 -13.37 46.99
N ASN A 163 0.25 -14.68 47.12
CA ASN A 163 0.02 -15.32 48.42
C ASN A 163 1.30 -15.49 49.23
N LEU A 164 2.48 -15.23 48.59
CA LEU A 164 3.78 -15.39 49.25
C LEU A 164 4.21 -14.12 49.99
N THR A 165 3.89 -12.96 49.44
CA THR A 165 4.36 -11.66 49.93
C THR A 165 3.23 -10.81 50.51
N CYS A 166 1.98 -11.06 50.14
CA CYS A 166 0.83 -10.23 50.51
C CYS A 166 -0.13 -10.91 51.49
N ASN A 167 -0.75 -10.09 52.36
CA ASN A 167 -1.80 -10.54 53.26
C ASN A 167 -3.17 -10.53 52.53
N GLN A 168 -4.07 -11.47 52.86
CA GLN A 168 -5.43 -11.56 52.33
C GLN A 168 -6.26 -10.27 52.50
N HIS A 169 -5.95 -9.42 53.46
CA HIS A 169 -6.58 -8.10 53.61
C HIS A 169 -6.37 -7.19 52.43
N ILE A 170 -5.25 -7.34 51.70
CA ILE A 170 -4.94 -6.55 50.48
C ILE A 170 -5.94 -6.86 49.36
N VAL A 171 -6.27 -8.15 49.18
CA VAL A 171 -7.29 -8.57 48.18
C VAL A 171 -8.65 -7.94 48.50
N SER A 172 -9.04 -7.93 49.78
CA SER A 172 -10.31 -7.32 50.20
C SER A 172 -10.34 -5.81 49.96
N LEU A 173 -9.22 -5.11 50.27
CA LEU A 173 -9.09 -3.67 50.03
C LEU A 173 -9.13 -3.34 48.54
N LEU A 174 -8.37 -4.07 47.73
CA LEU A 174 -8.37 -3.90 46.28
C LEU A 174 -9.77 -4.15 45.68
N ASN A 175 -10.47 -5.21 46.12
CA ASN A 175 -11.82 -5.51 45.67
C ASN A 175 -12.80 -4.35 45.94
N LYS A 176 -12.74 -3.77 47.14
CA LYS A 176 -13.57 -2.62 47.50
C LYS A 176 -13.24 -1.39 46.65
N THR A 177 -11.96 -1.17 46.36
CA THR A 177 -11.50 -0.06 45.55
C THR A 177 -11.86 -0.24 44.09
N ILE A 178 -11.71 -1.44 43.55
CA ILE A 178 -12.10 -1.78 42.15
C ILE A 178 -13.60 -1.51 41.96
N GLN A 179 -14.47 -1.97 42.88
CA GLN A 179 -15.90 -1.69 42.78
C GLN A 179 -16.21 -0.18 42.74
N ASN A 180 -15.54 0.63 43.56
CA ASN A 180 -15.73 2.06 43.57
C ASN A 180 -15.23 2.75 42.31
N VAL A 181 -14.11 2.29 41.75
CA VAL A 181 -13.54 2.82 40.50
C VAL A 181 -14.42 2.50 39.30
N THR A 182 -14.92 1.27 39.18
CA THR A 182 -15.78 0.84 38.07
C THR A 182 -17.14 1.55 38.07
N LEU A 183 -17.70 1.86 39.25
CA LEU A 183 -18.97 2.57 39.37
C LEU A 183 -18.87 4.08 39.05
N THR A 184 -17.69 4.70 39.22
CA THR A 184 -17.51 6.14 39.10
C THR A 184 -16.97 6.62 37.74
N ASN A 185 -16.52 5.73 36.84
CA ASN A 185 -15.81 6.09 35.65
C ASN A 185 -16.46 5.66 34.33
N SER A 186 -17.59 6.28 33.99
CA SER A 186 -18.22 6.17 32.66
C SER A 186 -17.29 6.58 31.49
N GLU A 187 -16.28 7.43 31.72
CA GLU A 187 -15.31 7.81 30.68
C GLU A 187 -14.28 6.70 30.40
N LEU A 188 -13.81 5.99 31.41
CA LEU A 188 -12.89 4.87 31.25
C LEU A 188 -13.59 3.68 30.58
N GLU A 189 -14.82 3.38 30.99
CA GLU A 189 -15.66 2.38 30.32
C GLU A 189 -15.94 2.74 28.87
N ARG A 190 -16.20 4.02 28.56
CA ARG A 190 -16.36 4.50 27.18
C ARG A 190 -15.07 4.34 26.38
N LYS A 191 -13.89 4.64 26.95
CA LYS A 191 -12.60 4.46 26.26
C LYS A 191 -12.30 2.99 25.98
N VAL A 192 -12.53 2.11 26.96
CA VAL A 192 -12.38 0.67 26.81
C VAL A 192 -13.38 0.13 25.78
N TYR A 193 -14.65 0.56 25.83
CA TYR A 193 -15.67 0.18 24.86
C TYR A 193 -15.31 0.64 23.44
N THR A 194 -14.82 1.87 23.28
CA THR A 194 -14.45 2.42 21.97
C THR A 194 -13.25 1.68 21.37
N LEU A 195 -12.27 1.27 22.20
CA LEU A 195 -11.13 0.48 21.75
C LEU A 195 -11.52 -0.95 21.35
N ASN A 196 -12.52 -1.52 22.02
CA ASN A 196 -12.95 -2.90 21.80
C ASN A 196 -13.87 -3.09 20.57
N HIS A 197 -14.43 -2.02 19.98
CA HIS A 197 -15.54 -2.19 19.03
C HIS A 197 -15.33 -1.68 17.62
N ILE A 198 -14.19 -1.05 17.25
CA ILE A 198 -14.06 -0.50 15.89
C ILE A 198 -12.64 -0.69 15.33
N TYR A 199 -12.49 -1.66 14.45
CA TYR A 199 -11.40 -1.65 13.47
C TYR A 199 -11.86 -0.93 12.21
N VAL A 200 -11.33 0.26 11.95
CA VAL A 200 -11.52 0.97 10.68
C VAL A 200 -10.19 0.94 9.92
N PRO A 201 -10.11 0.23 8.78
CA PRO A 201 -8.88 0.18 8.00
C PRO A 201 -8.50 1.58 7.53
N THR A 202 -7.25 1.98 7.78
CA THR A 202 -6.74 3.28 7.34
C THR A 202 -6.34 3.25 5.87
N VAL A 203 -6.31 4.43 5.21
CA VAL A 203 -5.85 4.57 3.81
C VAL A 203 -4.41 4.01 3.65
N LYS A 204 -3.57 4.16 4.67
CA LYS A 204 -2.21 3.62 4.69
C LYS A 204 -2.19 2.09 4.58
N ASP A 205 -3.14 1.43 5.24
CA ASP A 205 -3.27 -0.03 5.25
C ASP A 205 -3.73 -0.54 3.89
N MET A 206 -4.72 0.13 3.30
CA MET A 206 -5.17 -0.17 1.93
C MET A 206 -4.05 0.00 0.91
N LEU A 207 -3.20 1.03 1.07
CA LEU A 207 -2.04 1.25 0.19
C LEU A 207 -0.96 0.19 0.38
N GLN A 208 -0.69 -0.24 1.62
CA GLN A 208 0.32 -1.28 1.89
C GLN A 208 -0.09 -2.65 1.34
N THR A 209 -1.34 -3.03 1.49
CA THR A 209 -1.88 -4.31 1.01
C THR A 209 -1.92 -4.36 -0.52
N ASN A 210 -2.23 -3.22 -1.16
CA ASN A 210 -2.41 -3.15 -2.61
C ASN A 210 -1.17 -2.66 -3.38
N LYS A 211 0.02 -2.63 -2.78
CA LYS A 211 1.28 -2.15 -3.42
C LYS A 211 1.53 -2.75 -4.80
N LYS A 212 1.31 -4.06 -4.97
CA LYS A 212 1.50 -4.74 -6.26
C LYS A 212 0.52 -4.23 -7.32
N TRP A 213 -0.75 -4.05 -6.97
CA TRP A 213 -1.77 -3.53 -7.89
C TRP A 213 -1.54 -2.07 -8.24
N ILE A 214 -1.15 -1.23 -7.28
CA ILE A 214 -0.79 0.17 -7.51
C ILE A 214 0.38 0.26 -8.48
N PHE A 215 1.42 -0.57 -8.30
CA PHE A 215 2.57 -0.63 -9.20
C PHE A 215 2.17 -1.06 -10.61
N ILE A 216 1.31 -2.06 -10.77
CA ILE A 216 0.79 -2.51 -12.07
C ILE A 216 0.00 -1.39 -12.76
N ILE A 217 -0.88 -0.70 -12.04
CA ILE A 217 -1.67 0.42 -12.57
C ILE A 217 -0.74 1.54 -13.05
N LEU A 218 0.29 1.87 -12.27
CA LEU A 218 1.30 2.88 -12.64
C LEU A 218 2.03 2.50 -13.94
N LEU A 219 2.44 1.24 -14.08
CA LEU A 219 3.07 0.74 -15.32
C LEU A 219 2.14 0.84 -16.52
N VAL A 220 0.86 0.50 -16.35
CA VAL A 220 -0.14 0.61 -17.42
C VAL A 220 -0.33 2.08 -17.85
N ILE A 221 -0.40 3.01 -16.89
CA ILE A 221 -0.51 4.45 -17.19
C ILE A 221 0.72 4.93 -17.97
N ILE A 222 1.92 4.56 -17.56
CA ILE A 222 3.16 4.90 -18.25
C ILE A 222 3.15 4.34 -19.68
N ALA A 223 2.76 3.07 -19.86
CA ALA A 223 2.66 2.44 -21.17
C ALA A 223 1.67 3.18 -22.11
N ILE A 224 0.52 3.60 -21.57
CA ILE A 224 -0.48 4.39 -22.30
C ILE A 224 0.11 5.75 -22.73
N ILE A 225 0.80 6.45 -21.84
CA ILE A 225 1.44 7.75 -22.15
C ILE A 225 2.49 7.58 -23.25
N VAL A 226 3.36 6.55 -23.15
CA VAL A 226 4.38 6.25 -24.16
C VAL A 226 3.72 5.92 -25.50
N PHE A 227 2.65 5.12 -25.51
CA PHE A 227 1.90 4.78 -26.71
C PHE A 227 1.27 6.00 -27.37
N ILE A 228 0.67 6.91 -26.58
CA ILE A 228 0.09 8.16 -27.10
C ILE A 228 1.17 9.04 -27.75
N LYS A 229 2.33 9.21 -27.08
CA LYS A 229 3.46 9.98 -27.61
C LYS A 229 4.05 9.35 -28.86
N TRP A 230 4.21 8.04 -28.91
CA TRP A 230 4.67 7.31 -30.08
C TRP A 230 3.69 7.48 -31.26
N ARG A 231 2.38 7.35 -31.01
CA ARG A 231 1.33 7.56 -32.01
C ARG A 231 1.36 8.98 -32.56
N GLU A 232 1.46 10.00 -31.70
CA GLU A 232 1.57 11.39 -32.10
C GLU A 232 2.79 11.65 -32.99
N TYR A 233 3.94 11.09 -32.61
CA TYR A 233 5.17 11.17 -33.42
C TYR A 233 5.00 10.50 -34.79
N TYR A 234 4.40 9.33 -34.83
CA TYR A 234 4.17 8.60 -36.09
C TYR A 234 3.22 9.34 -37.01
N TYR A 235 2.12 9.89 -36.51
CA TYR A 235 1.19 10.70 -37.30
C TYR A 235 1.84 12.00 -37.81
N LYS A 236 2.61 12.69 -36.99
CA LYS A 236 3.35 13.89 -37.43
C LYS A 236 4.31 13.54 -38.56
N LYS A 237 5.02 12.42 -38.47
CA LYS A 237 5.92 11.98 -39.55
C LYS A 237 5.17 11.71 -40.84
N LEU A 238 4.04 11.03 -40.83
CA LEU A 238 3.21 10.76 -41.99
C LEU A 238 2.66 12.03 -42.64
N LEU A 239 2.25 13.00 -41.83
CA LEU A 239 1.68 14.26 -42.32
C LEU A 239 2.73 15.26 -42.86
N HIS A 240 3.99 15.09 -42.50
CA HIS A 240 5.05 16.07 -42.78
C HIS A 240 6.11 15.60 -43.76
N THR A 241 6.13 14.31 -44.12
CA THR A 241 7.13 13.76 -45.05
C THR A 241 6.48 13.21 -46.32
N ASP A 242 7.20 13.29 -47.42
CA ASP A 242 6.85 12.60 -48.66
C ASP A 242 7.17 11.11 -48.54
N THR A 243 6.22 10.26 -48.91
CA THR A 243 6.31 8.81 -48.71
C THR A 243 7.42 8.14 -49.53
N LEU A 244 7.72 8.65 -50.71
CA LEU A 244 8.75 8.10 -51.60
C LEU A 244 10.15 8.59 -51.19
N THR A 245 10.32 9.89 -51.07
CA THR A 245 11.65 10.49 -50.91
C THR A 245 12.07 10.70 -49.46
N GLN A 246 11.15 10.55 -48.51
CA GLN A 246 11.40 10.72 -47.09
C GLN A 246 11.94 12.09 -46.66
N ILE A 247 11.88 13.08 -47.54
CA ILE A 247 12.10 14.51 -47.22
C ILE A 247 10.77 15.17 -46.89
N PRO A 248 10.75 16.39 -46.31
CA PRO A 248 9.51 17.10 -46.05
C PRO A 248 8.62 17.22 -47.30
N ASN A 249 7.31 17.18 -47.10
CA ASN A 249 6.32 17.38 -48.17
C ASN A 249 5.93 18.85 -48.30
N LYS A 250 5.18 19.18 -49.34
CA LYS A 250 4.72 20.54 -49.65
C LYS A 250 3.97 21.18 -48.47
N GLN A 251 3.09 20.44 -47.81
CA GLN A 251 2.28 20.98 -46.71
C GLN A 251 3.15 21.42 -45.53
N TYR A 252 4.13 20.60 -45.16
CA TYR A 252 5.10 20.96 -44.13
C TYR A 252 5.93 22.17 -44.52
N PHE A 253 6.38 22.20 -45.81
CA PHE A 253 7.16 23.30 -46.32
C PHE A 253 6.41 24.62 -46.22
N MET A 254 5.18 24.70 -46.73
CA MET A 254 4.38 25.92 -46.70
C MET A 254 4.18 26.46 -45.29
N LYS A 255 3.75 25.58 -44.37
CA LYS A 255 3.53 25.96 -42.96
C LYS A 255 4.81 26.41 -42.26
N THR A 256 5.95 25.80 -42.59
CA THR A 256 7.24 26.13 -41.97
C THR A 256 7.85 27.39 -42.59
N ALA A 257 7.71 27.56 -43.92
CA ALA A 257 8.15 28.75 -44.63
C ALA A 257 7.44 30.02 -44.12
N GLU A 258 6.12 29.96 -43.98
CA GLU A 258 5.32 31.04 -43.37
C GLU A 258 5.89 31.47 -42.00
N LYS A 259 6.12 30.52 -41.09
CA LYS A 259 6.70 30.79 -39.79
C LYS A 259 8.12 31.40 -39.86
N ILE A 260 8.96 30.93 -40.82
CA ILE A 260 10.32 31.45 -40.96
C ILE A 260 10.26 32.89 -41.41
N LEU A 261 9.39 33.21 -42.39
CA LEU A 261 9.24 34.56 -42.93
C LEU A 261 8.66 35.53 -41.91
N ASP A 262 7.63 35.10 -41.15
CA ASP A 262 7.00 35.92 -40.10
C ASP A 262 7.96 36.25 -38.95
N ASN A 263 8.76 35.27 -38.54
CA ASN A 263 9.69 35.45 -37.40
C ASN A 263 10.99 36.20 -37.80
N ASN A 264 11.28 36.36 -39.07
CA ASN A 264 12.51 36.99 -39.56
C ASN A 264 12.18 38.02 -40.70
N SER A 265 11.27 38.92 -40.40
CA SER A 265 10.81 39.95 -41.33
C SER A 265 11.90 40.94 -41.77
N ASP A 266 13.01 40.96 -41.04
CA ASP A 266 14.22 41.76 -41.33
C ASP A 266 15.16 41.11 -42.36
N LYS A 267 14.94 39.84 -42.72
CA LYS A 267 15.79 39.05 -43.60
C LYS A 267 15.13 38.81 -44.97
N SER A 268 15.96 38.73 -46.00
CA SER A 268 15.52 38.34 -47.32
C SER A 268 15.74 36.85 -47.57
N TYR A 269 14.80 36.22 -48.26
CA TYR A 269 14.85 34.80 -48.57
C TYR A 269 14.69 34.54 -50.07
N LEU A 270 15.35 33.48 -50.55
CA LEU A 270 15.22 32.98 -51.90
C LEU A 270 14.36 31.72 -51.89
N LEU A 271 13.26 31.74 -52.64
CA LEU A 271 12.43 30.57 -52.89
C LEU A 271 12.74 30.06 -54.30
N THR A 272 13.12 28.79 -54.38
CA THR A 272 13.45 28.14 -55.66
C THR A 272 12.61 26.88 -55.84
N SER A 273 12.07 26.69 -57.03
CA SER A 273 11.46 25.45 -57.49
C SER A 273 12.41 24.73 -58.43
N LEU A 274 12.64 23.45 -58.19
CA LEU A 274 13.46 22.56 -58.99
C LEU A 274 12.60 21.46 -59.57
N ASP A 275 12.66 21.27 -60.92
CA ASP A 275 11.96 20.19 -61.59
C ASP A 275 12.97 19.24 -62.25
N ALA A 276 12.72 17.92 -62.19
CA ALA A 276 13.60 16.97 -62.86
C ALA A 276 13.40 17.00 -64.34
N ARG A 277 14.42 17.49 -65.04
CA ARG A 277 14.35 17.67 -66.51
C ARG A 277 14.09 16.32 -67.22
N ASN A 278 13.08 16.31 -68.09
CA ASN A 278 12.69 15.14 -68.89
C ASN A 278 12.30 13.92 -68.05
N PHE A 279 11.77 14.13 -66.88
CA PHE A 279 11.39 13.01 -65.92
C PHE A 279 10.40 12.01 -66.54
N LYS A 280 9.45 12.50 -67.33
CA LYS A 280 8.52 11.68 -68.13
C LYS A 280 9.25 10.70 -69.05
N LEU A 281 10.29 11.18 -69.76
CA LEU A 281 11.08 10.35 -70.62
C LEU A 281 11.89 9.25 -69.85
N ILE A 282 12.34 9.57 -68.65
CA ILE A 282 13.00 8.57 -67.80
C ILE A 282 12.00 7.45 -67.44
N ASN A 283 10.78 7.79 -67.06
CA ASN A 283 9.73 6.81 -66.78
C ASN A 283 9.35 5.97 -67.98
N GLU A 284 9.21 6.59 -69.15
CA GLU A 284 8.85 5.87 -70.37
C GLU A 284 9.96 4.93 -70.86
N ARG A 285 11.23 5.32 -70.74
CA ARG A 285 12.37 4.52 -71.23
C ARG A 285 12.84 3.45 -70.25
N PHE A 286 12.80 3.74 -68.94
CA PHE A 286 13.47 2.92 -67.94
C PHE A 286 12.49 2.38 -66.86
N GLY A 287 11.23 2.77 -66.99
CA GLY A 287 10.19 2.34 -66.05
C GLY A 287 10.11 3.20 -64.79
N HIS A 288 8.97 3.12 -64.09
CA HIS A 288 8.68 3.91 -62.89
C HIS A 288 9.63 3.63 -61.70
N ILE A 289 10.19 2.40 -61.59
CA ILE A 289 11.15 2.06 -60.52
C ILE A 289 12.42 2.92 -60.64
N VAL A 290 12.92 3.11 -61.86
CA VAL A 290 14.10 3.95 -62.10
C VAL A 290 13.78 5.43 -61.91
N GLY A 291 12.58 5.87 -62.28
CA GLY A 291 12.07 7.19 -61.96
C GLY A 291 12.03 7.47 -60.46
N ASP A 292 11.48 6.55 -59.69
CA ASP A 292 11.41 6.66 -58.23
C ASP A 292 12.82 6.73 -57.60
N GLN A 293 13.75 5.89 -58.05
CA GLN A 293 15.16 5.97 -57.62
C GLN A 293 15.81 7.31 -57.97
N THR A 294 15.48 7.88 -59.14
CA THR A 294 15.95 9.18 -59.55
C THR A 294 15.45 10.27 -58.60
N LEU A 295 14.16 10.26 -58.25
CA LEU A 295 13.59 11.22 -57.31
C LEU A 295 14.18 11.07 -55.91
N MET A 296 14.41 9.83 -55.45
CA MET A 296 15.08 9.58 -54.16
C MET A 296 16.53 10.11 -54.14
N ASN A 297 17.26 9.97 -55.26
CA ASN A 297 18.62 10.52 -55.39
C ASN A 297 18.64 12.05 -55.41
N ILE A 298 17.71 12.70 -56.11
CA ILE A 298 17.55 14.14 -56.10
C ILE A 298 17.26 14.63 -54.68
N ALA A 299 16.31 13.99 -53.99
CA ALA A 299 15.96 14.32 -52.62
C ALA A 299 17.16 14.19 -51.67
N LYS A 300 17.95 13.11 -51.80
CA LYS A 300 19.17 12.88 -51.02
C LYS A 300 20.20 13.99 -51.25
N ASN A 301 20.38 14.43 -52.51
CA ASN A 301 21.28 15.53 -52.83
C ASN A 301 20.80 16.88 -52.28
N ILE A 302 19.52 17.18 -52.38
CA ILE A 302 18.92 18.38 -51.79
C ILE A 302 19.11 18.36 -50.26
N LYS A 303 18.80 17.26 -49.63
CA LYS A 303 19.00 17.09 -48.19
C LYS A 303 20.46 17.29 -47.80
N SER A 304 21.42 16.73 -48.50
CA SER A 304 22.85 16.86 -48.18
C SER A 304 23.34 18.31 -48.31
N LYS A 305 22.86 19.06 -49.32
CA LYS A 305 23.26 20.45 -49.53
C LYS A 305 22.56 21.45 -48.58
N PHE A 306 21.28 21.28 -48.33
CA PHE A 306 20.44 22.30 -47.69
C PHE A 306 19.99 21.97 -46.25
N HIS A 307 20.32 20.81 -45.75
CA HIS A 307 19.83 20.35 -44.44
C HIS A 307 20.18 21.31 -43.26
N LYS A 308 21.27 22.07 -43.35
CA LYS A 308 21.70 23.02 -42.33
C LYS A 308 21.26 24.46 -42.60
N ASN A 309 21.11 24.81 -43.86
CA ASN A 309 21.02 26.20 -44.30
C ASN A 309 19.68 26.57 -44.97
N GLY A 310 18.76 25.62 -45.10
CA GLY A 310 17.51 25.90 -45.79
C GLY A 310 16.37 24.94 -45.46
N LEU A 311 15.16 25.36 -45.77
CA LEU A 311 13.98 24.53 -45.80
C LEU A 311 13.82 23.94 -47.19
N TYR A 312 13.54 22.66 -47.29
CA TYR A 312 13.34 21.98 -48.56
C TYR A 312 12.21 20.96 -48.45
N ALA A 313 11.57 20.69 -49.60
CA ALA A 313 10.50 19.68 -49.65
C ALA A 313 10.31 19.16 -51.06
N ARG A 314 9.69 17.98 -51.20
CA ARG A 314 9.08 17.57 -52.47
C ARG A 314 7.67 18.17 -52.56
N SER A 315 7.39 18.85 -53.66
CA SER A 315 6.09 19.51 -53.85
C SER A 315 5.05 18.55 -54.43
N GLN A 316 5.24 18.13 -55.64
CA GLN A 316 4.36 17.21 -56.36
C GLN A 316 5.09 16.64 -57.59
N GLY A 317 4.86 15.36 -57.92
CA GLY A 317 5.50 14.74 -59.08
C GLY A 317 7.02 14.74 -58.98
N ASP A 318 7.68 15.45 -59.86
CA ASP A 318 9.13 15.62 -59.98
C ASP A 318 9.65 16.98 -59.48
N SER A 319 8.77 17.76 -58.81
CA SER A 319 9.07 19.12 -58.36
C SER A 319 9.50 19.17 -56.91
N PHE A 320 10.53 19.96 -56.61
CA PHE A 320 11.08 20.21 -55.30
C PHE A 320 11.11 21.70 -54.97
N LEU A 321 10.89 22.08 -53.74
CA LEU A 321 10.94 23.45 -53.23
C LEU A 321 12.12 23.60 -52.29
N ILE A 322 12.82 24.74 -52.39
CA ILE A 322 13.92 25.11 -51.51
C ILE A 322 13.75 26.56 -51.10
N LEU A 323 13.79 26.85 -49.79
CA LEU A 323 13.80 28.19 -49.23
C LEU A 323 15.10 28.37 -48.42
N VAL A 324 15.90 29.37 -48.78
CA VAL A 324 17.15 29.71 -48.08
C VAL A 324 17.22 31.21 -47.83
N GLU A 325 17.98 31.64 -46.84
CA GLU A 325 18.29 33.04 -46.61
C GLU A 325 19.12 33.58 -47.82
N ASP A 326 18.82 34.79 -48.27
CA ASP A 326 19.50 35.39 -49.41
C ASP A 326 20.92 35.86 -49.04
N THR A 327 21.85 34.95 -49.15
CA THR A 327 23.29 35.17 -48.92
C THR A 327 24.07 34.80 -50.15
N SER A 328 25.26 35.37 -50.32
CA SER A 328 26.17 35.06 -51.47
C SER A 328 26.45 33.55 -51.53
N GLN A 329 26.64 32.90 -50.40
CA GLN A 329 26.87 31.45 -50.26
C GLN A 329 25.67 30.63 -50.75
N ASN A 330 24.45 31.00 -50.31
CA ASN A 330 23.25 30.29 -50.71
C ASN A 330 22.88 30.49 -52.18
N ARG A 331 23.15 31.68 -52.71
CA ARG A 331 23.02 31.94 -54.18
C ARG A 331 23.93 31.03 -54.98
N GLU A 332 25.14 30.75 -54.52
CA GLU A 332 26.08 29.84 -55.18
C GLU A 332 25.66 28.37 -55.11
N LEU A 333 25.12 27.97 -53.96
CA LEU A 333 24.58 26.61 -53.77
C LEU A 333 23.34 26.29 -54.61
N LEU A 334 22.61 27.33 -55.05
CA LEU A 334 21.41 27.20 -55.91
C LEU A 334 21.74 27.14 -57.37
N LYS A 335 22.96 27.52 -57.82
CA LYS A 335 23.45 27.36 -59.18
C LYS A 335 23.87 25.92 -59.47
#